data_03a5bb2fd0e8e3e2626201791e006ff2
#
_entry.id   03a5bb2fd0e8e3e2626201791e006ff2
#
_cell.length_a   1.000
_cell.length_b   1.000
_cell.length_c   1.000
_cell.angle_alpha   90.00
_cell.angle_beta   90.00
_cell.angle_gamma   90.00
#
_symmetry.space_group_name_H-M   'P 1'
#
loop_
_entity.id
_entity.type
_entity.pdbx_description
1 polymer ?
#
loop_
_entity_poly.entity_id
_entity_poly.type
_entity_poly.pdbx_seq_one_letter_code
_entity_poly.pdbx_strand_id
1 'polypeptide(L)'
;MKRLLSFFLAVTTAAAAGAQVLSVEGPRTRVPQYGRADFSIVLQGRWNNPYLQEEVTLDMVLTAPSGKTLTLPCFFVEGKSGAESRWAARFTPQEQGRYSYIFRYAEHGRPVSESPQGGFEAGKPAGHGILHPRDNWTLAFDDGTPFRGVAENICWESRDSDDSKFFSDLHEQADRYNYDVMLPQFAGAGGNFCRMWMCSWNFPIDRHDRFNNRRYQPSDEYFNPSATARLDHTVELAESLGVYIMLCMGAGDARTDHAFFVSPEAKARHRNYLRYIVARWGYSPAIGMWEFFNEIDNIQFRDQRNPIPAADIVAWHAEMASYLKSIDPFGHLVTTSISHRDLAGLNDVKDMDINQKHIYRATSSMPETIVRYEQAHGKPYVIGEFSFEWDWSKNFDDFGEDMDLDFKRGLWYGLFSPTPITPMSWWWEYFENRGMVPYFRNVRYVNDRMLKEGKGAFEVVPVKAGGADAYAVRCGKKVYVYAYNGSDKPVTEVSVPMEGRRKVVPFDFGKAVFRGGKKVRARDGQLVISTNLAPRSEILFEIK
;
A
#
# COMPACT_ATOMS: atom_id res chain seq x y z
N MET A 1 53.43 23.73 -68.74
CA MET A 1 52.04 23.28 -68.50
C MET A 1 51.90 22.79 -67.06
N LYS A 2 51.40 23.64 -66.19
CA LYS A 2 51.15 23.30 -64.79
C LYS A 2 49.67 23.00 -64.64
N ARG A 3 49.32 21.77 -64.27
CA ARG A 3 47.91 21.38 -63.91
C ARG A 3 47.66 21.74 -62.49
N LEU A 4 46.73 22.67 -62.25
CA LEU A 4 46.12 22.90 -60.94
C LEU A 4 45.12 21.79 -60.64
N LEU A 5 45.35 21.04 -59.55
CA LEU A 5 44.33 20.19 -58.95
C LEU A 5 43.50 21.02 -57.95
N SER A 6 42.22 21.25 -58.26
CA SER A 6 41.28 21.85 -57.30
C SER A 6 40.73 20.75 -56.40
N PHE A 7 41.03 20.79 -55.12
CA PHE A 7 40.36 19.97 -54.07
C PHE A 7 39.03 20.61 -53.73
N PHE A 8 37.93 19.95 -54.07
CA PHE A 8 36.63 20.27 -53.50
C PHE A 8 36.52 19.62 -52.14
N LEU A 9 36.49 20.44 -51.07
CA LEU A 9 36.18 20.03 -49.73
C LEU A 9 34.64 19.96 -49.60
N ALA A 10 34.05 18.76 -49.67
CA ALA A 10 32.65 18.56 -49.40
C ALA A 10 32.43 18.68 -47.89
N VAL A 11 31.95 19.84 -47.43
CA VAL A 11 31.46 20.04 -46.08
C VAL A 11 30.08 19.36 -46.00
N THR A 12 30.03 18.13 -45.51
CA THR A 12 28.79 17.51 -45.11
C THR A 12 28.33 18.18 -43.84
N THR A 13 27.42 19.14 -43.92
CA THR A 13 26.64 19.61 -42.78
C THR A 13 25.72 18.46 -42.37
N ALA A 14 26.11 17.71 -41.34
CA ALA A 14 25.17 16.86 -40.62
C ALA A 14 24.11 17.79 -40.04
N ALA A 15 22.93 17.82 -40.66
CA ALA A 15 21.76 18.44 -40.06
C ALA A 15 21.58 17.74 -38.69
N ALA A 16 21.72 18.51 -37.63
CA ALA A 16 21.41 17.99 -36.30
C ALA A 16 19.92 17.58 -36.36
N ALA A 17 19.68 16.28 -36.34
CA ALA A 17 18.32 15.78 -36.26
C ALA A 17 17.70 16.41 -35.00
N GLY A 18 16.57 17.09 -35.15
CA GLY A 18 15.86 17.73 -34.03
C GLY A 18 15.41 16.68 -33.04
N ALA A 19 15.23 17.08 -31.82
CA ALA A 19 14.71 16.19 -30.78
C ALA A 19 13.33 15.66 -31.15
N GLN A 20 13.15 14.32 -31.14
CA GLN A 20 11.92 13.68 -31.62
C GLN A 20 11.72 12.27 -31.06
N VAL A 21 10.45 11.83 -31.04
CA VAL A 21 10.08 10.43 -30.85
C VAL A 21 10.34 9.69 -32.18
N LEU A 22 11.22 8.68 -32.16
CA LEU A 22 11.66 7.96 -33.34
C LEU A 22 10.77 6.74 -33.65
N SER A 23 10.46 5.97 -32.61
CA SER A 23 9.59 4.80 -32.74
C SER A 23 8.85 4.50 -31.45
N VAL A 24 7.73 3.80 -31.60
CA VAL A 24 6.89 3.31 -30.50
C VAL A 24 6.52 1.87 -30.76
N GLU A 25 6.83 0.99 -29.83
CA GLU A 25 6.33 -0.38 -29.79
C GLU A 25 5.33 -0.52 -28.64
N GLY A 26 4.14 -1.01 -28.94
CA GLY A 26 3.08 -1.27 -27.97
C GLY A 26 2.55 -2.70 -28.07
N PRO A 27 1.47 -3.02 -27.34
CA PRO A 27 0.88 -4.35 -27.36
C PRO A 27 0.50 -4.79 -28.79
N ARG A 28 0.97 -5.97 -29.20
CA ARG A 28 0.65 -6.58 -30.51
C ARG A 28 -0.64 -7.40 -30.49
N THR A 29 -1.13 -7.72 -29.30
CA THR A 29 -2.34 -8.51 -29.07
C THR A 29 -3.31 -7.72 -28.20
N ARG A 30 -4.55 -8.20 -28.09
CA ARG A 30 -5.53 -7.61 -27.16
C ARG A 30 -5.04 -7.73 -25.73
N VAL A 31 -5.04 -6.61 -24.99
CA VAL A 31 -4.70 -6.54 -23.56
C VAL A 31 -5.95 -6.82 -22.75
N PRO A 32 -5.92 -7.64 -21.69
CA PRO A 32 -7.06 -7.74 -20.80
C PRO A 32 -7.34 -6.38 -20.10
N GLN A 33 -8.60 -6.04 -19.90
CA GLN A 33 -8.95 -4.98 -18.94
C GLN A 33 -8.35 -5.36 -17.58
N TYR A 34 -7.76 -4.39 -16.88
CA TYR A 34 -6.99 -4.55 -15.64
C TYR A 34 -5.70 -5.38 -15.78
N GLY A 35 -5.29 -5.70 -17.00
CA GLY A 35 -3.99 -6.31 -17.31
C GLY A 35 -2.99 -5.27 -17.77
N ARG A 36 -1.71 -5.59 -17.67
CA ARG A 36 -0.61 -4.69 -18.02
C ARG A 36 -0.41 -4.56 -19.53
N ALA A 37 -0.35 -3.34 -20.03
CA ALA A 37 0.08 -2.96 -21.38
C ALA A 37 1.46 -2.28 -21.28
N ASP A 38 2.48 -2.88 -21.91
CA ASP A 38 3.83 -2.33 -21.96
C ASP A 38 4.09 -1.61 -23.29
N PHE A 39 4.79 -0.49 -23.19
CA PHE A 39 5.22 0.30 -24.34
C PHE A 39 6.72 0.58 -24.24
N SER A 40 7.42 0.44 -25.38
CA SER A 40 8.83 0.84 -25.53
C SER A 40 8.90 1.99 -26.53
N ILE A 41 9.54 3.08 -26.13
CA ILE A 41 9.63 4.29 -26.94
C ILE A 41 11.11 4.62 -27.16
N VAL A 42 11.51 4.76 -28.43
CA VAL A 42 12.83 5.28 -28.79
C VAL A 42 12.71 6.76 -29.05
N LEU A 43 13.51 7.53 -28.34
CA LEU A 43 13.53 8.97 -28.33
C LEU A 43 14.95 9.49 -28.59
N GLN A 44 15.08 10.51 -29.43
CA GLN A 44 16.30 11.33 -29.51
C GLN A 44 16.01 12.70 -28.91
N GLY A 45 16.74 13.06 -27.85
CA GLY A 45 16.57 14.33 -27.12
C GLY A 45 17.83 14.74 -26.38
N ARG A 46 17.82 15.91 -25.76
CA ARG A 46 18.97 16.45 -24.99
C ARG A 46 18.56 16.75 -23.57
N TRP A 47 19.35 16.31 -22.63
CA TRP A 47 19.20 16.53 -21.19
C TRP A 47 20.55 16.41 -20.48
N ASN A 48 20.65 16.96 -19.28
CA ASN A 48 21.74 16.61 -18.35
C ASN A 48 21.34 15.39 -17.51
N ASN A 49 20.05 15.32 -17.12
CA ASN A 49 19.52 14.22 -16.36
C ASN A 49 18.10 13.86 -16.86
N PRO A 50 17.89 12.63 -17.41
CA PRO A 50 16.59 12.21 -17.96
C PRO A 50 15.49 11.98 -16.92
N TYR A 51 15.84 11.98 -15.64
CA TYR A 51 14.90 11.79 -14.53
C TYR A 51 14.33 13.10 -13.98
N LEU A 52 14.84 14.26 -14.45
CA LEU A 52 14.38 15.57 -14.01
C LEU A 52 13.31 16.11 -14.96
N GLN A 53 12.07 16.21 -14.48
CA GLN A 53 10.95 16.70 -15.29
C GLN A 53 11.12 18.19 -15.69
N GLU A 54 11.97 18.92 -15.01
CA GLU A 54 12.34 20.29 -15.35
C GLU A 54 13.20 20.36 -16.63
N GLU A 55 13.92 19.28 -16.95
CA GLU A 55 14.75 19.18 -18.15
C GLU A 55 14.00 18.49 -19.28
N VAL A 56 13.41 17.31 -18.98
CA VAL A 56 12.78 16.48 -20.00
C VAL A 56 11.58 15.72 -19.46
N THR A 57 10.51 15.65 -20.25
CA THR A 57 9.37 14.77 -19.99
C THR A 57 8.98 14.00 -21.24
N LEU A 58 8.63 12.76 -21.05
CA LEU A 58 7.87 11.96 -22.00
C LEU A 58 6.59 11.51 -21.30
N ASP A 59 5.46 11.84 -21.89
CA ASP A 59 4.14 11.48 -21.37
C ASP A 59 3.34 10.72 -22.43
N MET A 60 2.67 9.66 -22.00
CA MET A 60 1.67 8.98 -22.80
C MET A 60 0.31 9.66 -22.60
N VAL A 61 -0.25 10.22 -23.65
CA VAL A 61 -1.59 10.78 -23.65
C VAL A 61 -2.53 9.77 -24.31
N LEU A 62 -3.48 9.23 -23.52
CA LEU A 62 -4.42 8.21 -23.99
C LEU A 62 -5.83 8.77 -24.07
N THR A 63 -6.59 8.29 -25.04
CA THR A 63 -8.05 8.45 -25.07
C THR A 63 -8.69 7.09 -24.85
N ALA A 64 -9.44 6.96 -23.77
CA ALA A 64 -10.16 5.74 -23.42
C ALA A 64 -11.41 5.54 -24.30
N PRO A 65 -12.01 4.33 -24.34
CA PRO A 65 -13.24 4.06 -25.09
C PRO A 65 -14.41 5.01 -24.75
N SER A 66 -14.52 5.48 -23.53
CA SER A 66 -15.50 6.49 -23.09
C SER A 66 -15.24 7.91 -23.63
N GLY A 67 -14.07 8.13 -24.25
CA GLY A 67 -13.60 9.48 -24.65
C GLY A 67 -12.82 10.22 -23.56
N LYS A 68 -12.67 9.64 -22.35
CA LYS A 68 -11.86 10.23 -21.27
C LYS A 68 -10.39 10.29 -21.71
N THR A 69 -9.75 11.43 -21.53
CA THR A 69 -8.31 11.59 -21.76
C THR A 69 -7.56 11.35 -20.46
N LEU A 70 -6.49 10.56 -20.53
CA LEU A 70 -5.58 10.23 -19.43
C LEU A 70 -4.16 10.63 -19.84
N THR A 71 -3.37 11.08 -18.87
CA THR A 71 -1.95 11.35 -19.09
C THR A 71 -1.15 10.50 -18.09
N LEU A 72 -0.24 9.68 -18.62
CA LEU A 72 0.62 8.80 -17.86
C LEU A 72 2.08 9.21 -18.04
N PRO A 73 2.85 9.48 -16.98
CA PRO A 73 4.27 9.70 -17.11
C PRO A 73 4.99 8.43 -17.61
N CYS A 74 5.96 8.61 -18.50
CA CYS A 74 6.88 7.57 -18.92
C CYS A 74 8.19 7.66 -18.13
N PHE A 75 8.94 6.57 -18.06
CA PHE A 75 10.24 6.54 -17.38
C PHE A 75 11.38 6.18 -18.33
N PHE A 76 12.53 6.78 -18.07
CA PHE A 76 13.79 6.50 -18.79
C PHE A 76 14.28 5.09 -18.44
N VAL A 77 14.76 4.37 -19.43
CA VAL A 77 15.31 3.02 -19.30
C VAL A 77 16.82 3.02 -19.51
N GLU A 78 17.26 3.53 -20.67
CA GLU A 78 18.69 3.59 -21.02
C GLU A 78 18.95 4.53 -22.20
N GLY A 79 20.19 4.92 -22.39
CA GLY A 79 20.63 5.74 -23.51
C GLY A 79 21.50 6.93 -23.09
N LYS A 80 21.79 7.81 -24.03
CA LYS A 80 22.62 9.00 -23.81
C LYS A 80 21.97 10.24 -24.41
N SER A 81 22.13 11.36 -23.72
CA SER A 81 21.72 12.68 -24.22
C SER A 81 22.31 12.96 -25.59
N GLY A 82 21.50 13.44 -26.53
CA GLY A 82 21.86 13.73 -27.91
C GLY A 82 21.93 12.51 -28.84
N ALA A 83 21.72 11.30 -28.33
CA ALA A 83 21.65 10.05 -29.09
C ALA A 83 20.29 9.37 -28.88
N GLU A 84 20.09 8.21 -29.49
CA GLU A 84 18.92 7.38 -29.23
C GLU A 84 18.90 6.91 -27.77
N SER A 85 17.73 6.99 -27.17
CA SER A 85 17.45 6.53 -25.82
C SER A 85 16.14 5.76 -25.78
N ARG A 86 16.05 4.82 -24.87
CA ARG A 86 14.86 4.00 -24.66
C ARG A 86 14.12 4.44 -23.40
N TRP A 87 12.83 4.63 -23.58
CA TRP A 87 11.87 4.98 -22.54
C TRP A 87 10.77 3.94 -22.50
N ALA A 88 10.06 3.85 -21.39
CA ALA A 88 8.96 2.92 -21.22
C ALA A 88 7.73 3.59 -20.60
N ALA A 89 6.57 3.03 -20.93
CA ALA A 89 5.31 3.29 -20.26
C ALA A 89 4.64 1.96 -19.92
N ARG A 90 3.99 1.89 -18.75
CA ARG A 90 3.20 0.74 -18.29
C ARG A 90 1.80 1.22 -17.97
N PHE A 91 0.82 0.70 -18.67
CA PHE A 91 -0.57 1.12 -18.51
C PHE A 91 -1.48 -0.05 -18.23
N THR A 92 -2.48 0.15 -17.39
CA THR A 92 -3.53 -0.83 -17.10
C THR A 92 -4.86 -0.26 -17.58
N PRO A 93 -5.46 -0.80 -18.65
CA PRO A 93 -6.73 -0.30 -19.17
C PRO A 93 -7.87 -0.56 -18.18
N GLN A 94 -8.59 0.50 -17.80
CA GLN A 94 -9.72 0.45 -16.88
C GLN A 94 -11.07 0.24 -17.58
N GLU A 95 -11.12 0.34 -18.91
CA GLU A 95 -12.32 0.15 -19.73
C GLU A 95 -12.07 -0.90 -20.81
N GLN A 96 -13.11 -1.64 -21.21
CA GLN A 96 -13.05 -2.50 -22.40
C GLN A 96 -13.28 -1.68 -23.65
N GLY A 97 -12.56 -2.00 -24.73
CA GLY A 97 -12.70 -1.35 -26.02
C GLY A 97 -11.39 -0.78 -26.56
N ARG A 98 -11.51 0.09 -27.54
CA ARG A 98 -10.37 0.63 -28.26
C ARG A 98 -9.82 1.88 -27.58
N TYR A 99 -8.56 1.84 -27.23
CA TYR A 99 -7.76 2.97 -26.80
C TYR A 99 -6.98 3.55 -27.97
N SER A 100 -6.84 4.87 -28.02
CA SER A 100 -5.84 5.54 -28.84
C SER A 100 -4.84 6.26 -27.98
N TYR A 101 -3.62 6.45 -28.45
CA TYR A 101 -2.57 7.12 -27.69
C TYR A 101 -1.60 7.86 -28.61
N ILE A 102 -0.94 8.88 -28.04
CA ILE A 102 0.27 9.52 -28.54
C ILE A 102 1.29 9.62 -27.40
N PHE A 103 2.56 9.71 -27.74
CA PHE A 103 3.62 10.06 -26.79
C PHE A 103 4.06 11.47 -27.06
N ARG A 104 4.00 12.31 -26.04
CA ARG A 104 4.36 13.72 -26.07
C ARG A 104 5.70 13.93 -25.40
N TYR A 105 6.68 14.41 -26.15
CA TYR A 105 7.99 14.77 -25.66
C TYR A 105 8.10 16.27 -25.46
N ALA A 106 8.66 16.68 -24.31
CA ALA A 106 8.89 18.08 -23.99
C ALA A 106 10.28 18.28 -23.37
N GLU A 107 10.90 19.42 -23.67
CA GLU A 107 12.14 19.90 -23.07
C GLU A 107 11.88 21.23 -22.32
N HIS A 108 12.34 21.32 -21.07
CA HIS A 108 12.13 22.49 -20.20
C HIS A 108 10.68 22.98 -20.17
N GLY A 109 9.74 22.02 -20.08
CA GLY A 109 8.31 22.28 -20.06
C GLY A 109 7.68 22.72 -21.39
N ARG A 110 8.45 22.74 -22.49
CA ARG A 110 7.97 23.11 -23.83
C ARG A 110 7.79 21.87 -24.69
N PRO A 111 6.60 21.64 -25.27
CA PRO A 111 6.40 20.55 -26.24
C PRO A 111 7.39 20.66 -27.41
N VAL A 112 8.06 19.56 -27.73
CA VAL A 112 9.04 19.49 -28.84
C VAL A 112 8.54 18.59 -29.95
N SER A 113 8.03 17.40 -29.63
CA SER A 113 7.50 16.47 -30.63
C SER A 113 6.43 15.55 -30.04
N GLU A 114 5.61 15.01 -30.94
CA GLU A 114 4.63 13.97 -30.62
C GLU A 114 4.86 12.76 -31.52
N SER A 115 4.58 11.57 -31.01
CA SER A 115 4.56 10.36 -31.85
C SER A 115 3.37 10.36 -32.81
N PRO A 116 3.41 9.55 -33.88
CA PRO A 116 2.19 9.17 -34.58
C PRO A 116 1.17 8.55 -33.61
N GLN A 117 -0.11 8.71 -33.94
CA GLN A 117 -1.17 8.10 -33.15
C GLN A 117 -1.13 6.59 -33.28
N GLY A 118 -1.07 5.90 -32.13
CA GLY A 118 -1.21 4.47 -32.01
C GLY A 118 -2.55 4.07 -31.38
N GLY A 119 -2.76 2.78 -31.25
CA GLY A 119 -3.95 2.24 -30.56
C GLY A 119 -3.78 0.78 -30.20
N PHE A 120 -4.58 0.35 -29.21
CA PHE A 120 -4.69 -1.05 -28.81
C PHE A 120 -6.13 -1.34 -28.39
N GLU A 121 -6.44 -2.62 -28.23
CA GLU A 121 -7.76 -3.10 -27.83
C GLU A 121 -7.69 -3.69 -26.43
N ALA A 122 -8.56 -3.24 -25.50
CA ALA A 122 -8.73 -3.83 -24.20
C ALA A 122 -9.90 -4.85 -24.22
N GLY A 123 -9.59 -6.07 -23.78
CA GLY A 123 -10.51 -7.21 -23.80
C GLY A 123 -11.22 -7.44 -22.47
N LYS A 124 -11.61 -8.69 -22.22
CA LYS A 124 -12.25 -9.12 -20.99
C LYS A 124 -11.34 -8.85 -19.76
N PRO A 125 -11.92 -8.56 -18.59
CA PRO A 125 -11.13 -8.28 -17.39
C PRO A 125 -10.33 -9.50 -16.93
N ALA A 126 -9.09 -9.26 -16.49
CA ALA A 126 -8.21 -10.25 -15.85
C ALA A 126 -8.22 -10.14 -14.31
N GLY A 127 -8.97 -9.20 -13.75
CA GLY A 127 -9.04 -8.93 -12.32
C GLY A 127 -10.14 -7.93 -12.01
N HIS A 128 -9.98 -7.16 -10.95
CA HIS A 128 -10.98 -6.19 -10.47
C HIS A 128 -10.54 -4.73 -10.66
N GLY A 129 -9.28 -4.48 -11.01
CA GLY A 129 -8.69 -3.14 -11.15
C GLY A 129 -8.06 -2.60 -9.89
N ILE A 130 -8.01 -1.29 -9.78
CA ILE A 130 -7.36 -0.52 -8.71
C ILE A 130 -8.32 -0.35 -7.52
N LEU A 131 -7.77 -0.23 -6.32
CA LEU A 131 -8.51 0.04 -5.09
C LEU A 131 -8.81 1.54 -4.92
N HIS A 132 -10.04 1.85 -4.56
CA HIS A 132 -10.54 3.21 -4.31
C HIS A 132 -11.26 3.31 -2.98
N PRO A 133 -11.42 4.51 -2.39
CA PRO A 133 -12.25 4.71 -1.21
C PRO A 133 -13.71 4.36 -1.54
N ARG A 134 -14.39 3.71 -0.61
CA ARG A 134 -15.83 3.44 -0.72
C ARG A 134 -16.59 3.98 0.49
N ASP A 135 -16.27 3.45 1.64
CA ASP A 135 -16.83 3.84 2.93
C ASP A 135 -15.82 3.54 4.05
N ASN A 136 -16.20 3.76 5.31
CA ASN A 136 -15.31 3.53 6.43
C ASN A 136 -14.99 2.04 6.69
N TRP A 137 -15.79 1.12 6.15
CA TRP A 137 -15.62 -0.31 6.36
C TRP A 137 -14.90 -1.01 5.22
N THR A 138 -14.99 -0.46 4.00
CA THR A 138 -14.53 -1.14 2.79
C THR A 138 -13.90 -0.17 1.80
N LEU A 139 -12.98 -0.69 1.03
CA LEU A 139 -12.58 -0.15 -0.26
C LEU A 139 -13.43 -0.80 -1.36
N ALA A 140 -13.33 -0.30 -2.58
CA ALA A 140 -13.89 -0.95 -3.76
C ALA A 140 -12.87 -0.94 -4.89
N PHE A 141 -12.90 -1.98 -5.71
CA PHE A 141 -12.16 -2.00 -6.97
C PHE A 141 -12.86 -1.17 -8.05
N ASP A 142 -12.17 -0.91 -9.17
CA ASP A 142 -12.74 -0.24 -10.34
C ASP A 142 -14.07 -0.85 -10.81
N ASP A 143 -14.26 -2.15 -10.71
CA ASP A 143 -15.49 -2.86 -11.07
C ASP A 143 -16.59 -2.79 -10.00
N GLY A 144 -16.36 -2.08 -8.91
CA GLY A 144 -17.29 -1.93 -7.78
C GLY A 144 -17.29 -3.09 -6.79
N THR A 145 -16.47 -4.13 -6.99
CA THR A 145 -16.33 -5.23 -6.03
C THR A 145 -15.79 -4.72 -4.70
N PRO A 146 -16.49 -4.95 -3.57
CA PRO A 146 -16.02 -4.49 -2.28
C PRO A 146 -14.79 -5.27 -1.82
N PHE A 147 -13.85 -4.57 -1.24
CA PHE A 147 -12.62 -5.11 -0.68
C PHE A 147 -12.47 -4.71 0.79
N ARG A 148 -11.96 -5.63 1.59
CA ARG A 148 -11.52 -5.37 2.95
C ARG A 148 -10.24 -6.14 3.22
N GLY A 149 -9.17 -5.43 3.55
CA GLY A 149 -7.84 -6.01 3.73
C GLY A 149 -7.73 -6.84 5.00
N VAL A 150 -7.14 -8.04 4.88
CA VAL A 150 -6.59 -8.80 6.00
C VAL A 150 -5.08 -8.59 5.94
N ALA A 151 -4.54 -7.83 6.88
CA ALA A 151 -3.30 -7.13 6.70
C ALA A 151 -2.24 -7.43 7.75
N GLU A 152 -0.97 -7.25 7.35
CA GLU A 152 0.21 -7.34 8.20
C GLU A 152 1.28 -6.36 7.72
N ASN A 153 2.16 -5.88 8.62
CA ASN A 153 3.41 -5.29 8.23
C ASN A 153 4.37 -6.39 7.75
N ILE A 154 4.96 -6.20 6.57
CA ILE A 154 6.11 -6.95 6.08
C ILE A 154 7.04 -5.89 5.49
N CYS A 155 7.52 -5.01 6.38
CA CYS A 155 8.08 -3.72 5.97
C CYS A 155 9.41 -3.80 5.25
N TRP A 156 10.19 -4.86 5.46
CA TRP A 156 11.44 -5.10 4.74
C TRP A 156 11.80 -6.59 4.70
N GLU A 157 12.72 -6.93 3.83
CA GLU A 157 13.18 -8.31 3.66
C GLU A 157 14.29 -8.70 4.65
N SER A 158 15.25 -7.80 4.83
CA SER A 158 16.36 -7.94 5.78
C SER A 158 17.20 -6.66 5.78
N ARG A 159 18.12 -6.56 6.73
CA ARG A 159 19.16 -5.53 6.78
C ARG A 159 20.44 -6.11 7.40
N ASP A 160 21.61 -5.56 7.04
CA ASP A 160 22.89 -6.11 7.47
C ASP A 160 23.19 -5.87 8.95
N SER A 161 22.68 -4.78 9.51
CA SER A 161 22.82 -4.43 10.93
C SER A 161 21.57 -4.77 11.74
N ASP A 162 20.86 -5.81 11.33
CA ASP A 162 19.70 -6.24 12.08
C ASP A 162 20.14 -6.99 13.33
N ASP A 163 20.09 -6.31 14.46
CA ASP A 163 20.21 -6.87 15.80
C ASP A 163 18.88 -7.54 16.20
N SER A 164 17.90 -7.64 15.29
CA SER A 164 16.68 -8.36 15.59
C SER A 164 17.02 -9.83 15.80
N LYS A 165 16.84 -10.28 16.99
CA LYS A 165 16.91 -11.65 17.49
C LYS A 165 16.01 -12.60 16.69
N PHE A 166 15.21 -12.04 15.78
CA PHE A 166 14.01 -12.66 15.26
C PHE A 166 14.18 -13.22 13.86
N PHE A 167 15.35 -13.10 13.22
CA PHE A 167 15.54 -13.65 11.88
C PHE A 167 17.00 -13.92 11.53
N SER A 168 17.84 -14.27 12.50
CA SER A 168 19.22 -14.62 12.20
C SER A 168 19.31 -15.57 11.00
N ASP A 169 18.47 -16.58 10.94
CA ASP A 169 18.50 -17.61 9.89
C ASP A 169 18.13 -17.07 8.50
N LEU A 170 17.23 -16.08 8.40
CA LEU A 170 16.86 -15.47 7.13
C LEU A 170 17.86 -14.40 6.70
N HIS A 171 18.43 -13.66 7.63
CA HIS A 171 19.44 -12.64 7.35
C HIS A 171 20.78 -13.23 6.91
N GLU A 172 21.15 -14.39 7.42
CA GLU A 172 22.40 -15.07 7.08
C GLU A 172 22.40 -15.68 5.68
N GLN A 173 21.24 -15.92 5.08
CA GLN A 173 21.10 -16.47 3.74
C GLN A 173 21.19 -15.39 2.68
N ALA A 174 22.40 -15.00 2.27
CA ALA A 174 22.64 -13.86 1.34
C ALA A 174 21.88 -13.96 0.01
N ASP A 175 21.63 -15.17 -0.47
CA ASP A 175 20.98 -15.43 -1.76
C ASP A 175 19.46 -15.56 -1.64
N ARG A 176 18.90 -15.46 -0.43
CA ARG A 176 17.48 -15.60 -0.19
C ARG A 176 16.83 -14.22 -0.03
N TYR A 177 15.80 -13.98 -0.81
CA TYR A 177 14.94 -12.80 -0.67
C TYR A 177 13.72 -13.18 0.15
N ASN A 178 13.54 -12.53 1.29
CA ASN A 178 12.51 -12.94 2.25
C ASN A 178 11.10 -12.75 1.71
N TYR A 179 10.84 -11.72 0.88
CA TYR A 179 9.54 -11.57 0.25
C TYR A 179 9.13 -12.77 -0.62
N ASP A 180 10.09 -13.44 -1.28
CA ASP A 180 9.80 -14.62 -2.10
C ASP A 180 9.31 -15.84 -1.27
N VAL A 181 9.48 -15.79 0.03
CA VAL A 181 9.01 -16.80 0.99
C VAL A 181 7.81 -16.30 1.79
N MET A 182 7.93 -15.12 2.38
CA MET A 182 6.95 -14.58 3.32
C MET A 182 5.64 -14.21 2.62
N LEU A 183 5.68 -13.57 1.44
CA LEU A 183 4.47 -13.19 0.72
C LEU A 183 3.62 -14.40 0.30
N PRO A 184 4.19 -15.49 -0.29
CA PRO A 184 3.42 -16.70 -0.56
C PRO A 184 2.83 -17.36 0.69
N GLN A 185 3.57 -17.38 1.80
CA GLN A 185 3.08 -17.93 3.08
C GLN A 185 1.93 -17.10 3.63
N PHE A 186 2.08 -15.78 3.65
CA PHE A 186 1.05 -14.83 4.07
C PHE A 186 -0.22 -14.93 3.22
N ALA A 187 -0.08 -14.92 1.89
CA ALA A 187 -1.20 -15.09 0.97
C ALA A 187 -1.89 -16.46 1.14
N GLY A 188 -1.10 -17.55 1.26
CA GLY A 188 -1.61 -18.90 1.51
C GLY A 188 -2.33 -19.04 2.85
N ALA A 189 -1.98 -18.23 3.83
CA ALA A 189 -2.68 -18.11 5.11
C ALA A 189 -3.93 -17.21 5.04
N GLY A 190 -4.19 -16.53 3.93
CA GLY A 190 -5.37 -15.69 3.73
C GLY A 190 -5.12 -14.19 3.90
N GLY A 191 -3.88 -13.78 4.16
CA GLY A 191 -3.50 -12.37 4.09
C GLY A 191 -3.61 -11.85 2.66
N ASN A 192 -4.03 -10.60 2.48
CA ASN A 192 -4.19 -10.00 1.15
C ASN A 192 -3.83 -8.52 1.09
N PHE A 193 -3.26 -7.97 2.15
CA PHE A 193 -2.78 -6.60 2.19
C PHE A 193 -1.55 -6.50 3.08
N CYS A 194 -0.49 -5.86 2.63
CA CYS A 194 0.71 -5.67 3.43
C CYS A 194 1.28 -4.27 3.28
N ARG A 195 2.02 -3.83 4.28
CA ARG A 195 2.73 -2.55 4.26
C ARG A 195 4.21 -2.81 4.09
N MET A 196 4.86 -2.08 3.17
CA MET A 196 6.28 -2.18 2.84
C MET A 196 6.92 -0.79 2.85
N TRP A 197 8.18 -0.69 3.28
CA TRP A 197 8.92 0.57 3.31
C TRP A 197 9.94 0.67 2.19
N MET A 198 10.08 1.88 1.66
CA MET A 198 11.23 2.30 0.86
C MET A 198 12.20 3.06 1.78
N CYS A 199 13.34 2.46 2.07
CA CYS A 199 14.33 3.01 3.02
C CYS A 199 15.75 2.56 2.64
N SER A 200 16.74 2.87 3.46
CA SER A 200 18.14 2.58 3.13
C SER A 200 18.48 1.08 3.04
N TRP A 201 17.67 0.23 3.60
CA TRP A 201 17.87 -1.23 3.57
C TRP A 201 16.80 -1.99 2.81
N ASN A 202 15.77 -1.30 2.29
CA ASN A 202 14.70 -1.93 1.51
C ASN A 202 14.23 -0.98 0.40
N PHE A 203 14.35 -1.42 -0.85
CA PHE A 203 14.05 -0.62 -2.04
C PHE A 203 14.70 0.78 -2.05
N PRO A 204 16.03 0.89 -1.83
CA PRO A 204 16.74 2.18 -1.74
C PRO A 204 16.95 2.78 -3.13
N ILE A 205 15.88 3.09 -3.86
CA ILE A 205 15.96 3.53 -5.26
C ILE A 205 16.66 4.87 -5.44
N ASP A 206 16.64 5.73 -4.42
CA ASP A 206 17.27 7.06 -4.40
C ASP A 206 18.65 7.10 -3.72
N ARG A 207 19.32 5.93 -3.61
CA ARG A 207 20.63 5.78 -2.98
C ARG A 207 21.63 5.14 -3.92
N HIS A 208 22.90 5.57 -3.80
CA HIS A 208 23.97 5.19 -4.73
C HIS A 208 24.91 4.12 -4.16
N ASP A 209 25.33 4.22 -2.89
CA ASP A 209 26.45 3.45 -2.36
C ASP A 209 26.33 3.05 -0.88
N ARG A 210 25.32 3.54 -0.17
CA ARG A 210 25.16 3.31 1.27
C ARG A 210 23.84 2.60 1.56
N PHE A 211 23.90 1.30 1.47
CA PHE A 211 22.80 0.41 1.81
C PHE A 211 23.10 -0.30 3.13
N ASN A 212 22.14 -0.39 4.00
CA ASN A 212 22.20 -1.31 5.13
C ASN A 212 21.63 -2.68 4.70
N ASN A 213 22.05 -3.14 3.53
CA ASN A 213 21.66 -4.42 2.95
C ASN A 213 22.58 -4.75 1.76
N ARG A 214 23.39 -5.83 1.90
CA ARG A 214 24.35 -6.30 0.89
C ARG A 214 23.73 -6.84 -0.41
N ARG A 215 22.40 -6.96 -0.48
CA ARG A 215 21.70 -7.40 -1.69
C ARG A 215 21.61 -6.30 -2.75
N TYR A 216 21.76 -5.05 -2.35
CA TYR A 216 21.75 -3.93 -3.29
C TYR A 216 23.18 -3.60 -3.76
N GLN A 217 23.28 -3.22 -5.03
CA GLN A 217 24.55 -2.93 -5.67
C GLN A 217 24.77 -1.42 -5.80
N PRO A 218 25.97 -0.89 -5.55
CA PRO A 218 26.30 0.50 -5.82
C PRO A 218 26.08 0.87 -7.29
N SER A 219 25.64 2.09 -7.54
CA SER A 219 25.42 2.61 -8.89
C SER A 219 25.50 4.13 -8.90
N ASP A 220 26.05 4.71 -9.97
CA ASP A 220 26.04 6.15 -10.23
C ASP A 220 24.76 6.62 -10.93
N GLU A 221 23.85 5.70 -11.29
CA GLU A 221 22.56 6.05 -11.87
C GLU A 221 21.70 6.82 -10.88
N TYR A 222 20.92 7.78 -11.36
CA TYR A 222 20.07 8.64 -10.53
C TYR A 222 19.07 7.83 -9.66
N PHE A 223 18.48 6.80 -10.25
CA PHE A 223 17.74 5.78 -9.49
C PHE A 223 18.47 4.43 -9.59
N ASN A 224 18.70 3.81 -8.44
CA ASN A 224 19.49 2.60 -8.33
C ASN A 224 18.84 1.41 -9.07
N PRO A 225 19.50 0.83 -10.09
CA PRO A 225 18.93 -0.24 -10.90
C PRO A 225 18.64 -1.52 -10.12
N SER A 226 19.49 -1.89 -9.14
CA SER A 226 19.29 -3.11 -8.35
C SER A 226 18.07 -2.99 -7.42
N ALA A 227 17.86 -1.79 -6.86
CA ALA A 227 16.70 -1.51 -6.02
C ALA A 227 15.39 -1.44 -6.85
N THR A 228 15.43 -0.82 -8.02
CA THR A 228 14.28 -0.77 -8.92
C THR A 228 13.89 -2.14 -9.46
N ALA A 229 14.87 -2.97 -9.83
CA ALA A 229 14.62 -4.35 -10.27
C ALA A 229 13.99 -5.20 -9.15
N ARG A 230 14.45 -5.01 -7.90
CA ARG A 230 13.88 -5.74 -6.77
C ARG A 230 12.43 -5.32 -6.48
N LEU A 231 12.12 -4.03 -6.56
CA LEU A 231 10.75 -3.55 -6.39
C LEU A 231 9.84 -4.00 -7.56
N ASP A 232 10.33 -4.00 -8.82
CA ASP A 232 9.60 -4.58 -9.95
C ASP A 232 9.18 -6.03 -9.65
N HIS A 233 10.13 -6.87 -9.25
CA HIS A 233 9.87 -8.27 -8.92
C HIS A 233 8.88 -8.42 -7.76
N THR A 234 9.01 -7.61 -6.70
CA THR A 234 8.13 -7.70 -5.53
C THR A 234 6.69 -7.30 -5.88
N VAL A 235 6.50 -6.27 -6.70
CA VAL A 235 5.18 -5.86 -7.20
C VAL A 235 4.56 -6.96 -8.06
N GLU A 236 5.32 -7.54 -8.99
CA GLU A 236 4.85 -8.65 -9.84
C GLU A 236 4.50 -9.91 -9.01
N LEU A 237 5.29 -10.21 -7.99
CA LEU A 237 5.00 -11.31 -7.05
C LEU A 237 3.69 -11.04 -6.29
N ALA A 238 3.51 -9.84 -5.76
CA ALA A 238 2.29 -9.45 -5.05
C ALA A 238 1.04 -9.52 -5.95
N GLU A 239 1.14 -9.05 -7.21
CA GLU A 239 0.07 -9.23 -8.21
C GLU A 239 -0.30 -10.71 -8.37
N SER A 240 0.70 -11.57 -8.55
CA SER A 240 0.48 -13.01 -8.77
C SER A 240 -0.20 -13.70 -7.59
N LEU A 241 0.00 -13.18 -6.39
CA LEU A 241 -0.54 -13.70 -5.12
C LEU A 241 -1.87 -13.06 -4.71
N GLY A 242 -2.30 -11.99 -5.38
CA GLY A 242 -3.46 -11.19 -4.96
C GLY A 242 -3.25 -10.47 -3.64
N VAL A 243 -2.02 -10.03 -3.36
CA VAL A 243 -1.62 -9.21 -2.21
C VAL A 243 -1.49 -7.76 -2.64
N TYR A 244 -2.14 -6.85 -1.91
CA TYR A 244 -2.10 -5.42 -2.16
C TYR A 244 -1.10 -4.75 -1.22
N ILE A 245 -0.35 -3.79 -1.73
CA ILE A 245 0.77 -3.16 -1.01
C ILE A 245 0.41 -1.72 -0.63
N MET A 246 0.53 -1.37 0.64
CA MET A 246 0.73 0.00 1.08
C MET A 246 2.24 0.28 1.01
N LEU A 247 2.65 1.03 0.00
CA LEU A 247 4.07 1.34 -0.22
C LEU A 247 4.42 2.66 0.47
N CYS A 248 5.13 2.57 1.59
CA CYS A 248 5.63 3.71 2.34
C CYS A 248 6.91 4.24 1.68
N MET A 249 6.82 5.43 1.08
CA MET A 249 7.88 6.04 0.27
C MET A 249 8.94 6.78 1.09
N GLY A 250 8.73 6.95 2.41
CA GLY A 250 9.64 7.65 3.30
C GLY A 250 9.67 7.08 4.71
N ALA A 251 10.79 6.47 5.11
CA ALA A 251 11.01 6.03 6.50
C ALA A 251 11.58 7.14 7.40
N GLY A 252 11.82 8.34 6.85
CA GLY A 252 12.31 9.49 7.61
C GLY A 252 13.76 9.38 8.05
N ASP A 253 14.69 9.33 7.13
CA ASP A 253 16.13 9.37 7.42
C ASP A 253 16.65 10.79 7.76
N ALA A 254 17.96 10.91 7.98
CA ALA A 254 18.60 12.17 8.34
C ALA A 254 18.46 13.28 7.28
N ARG A 255 18.13 12.91 6.02
CA ARG A 255 17.90 13.88 4.93
C ARG A 255 16.52 14.53 5.00
N THR A 256 15.62 13.98 5.84
CA THR A 256 14.28 14.53 6.05
C THR A 256 14.33 15.53 7.22
N ASP A 257 14.94 16.68 6.97
CA ASP A 257 15.03 17.82 7.87
C ASP A 257 13.98 18.90 7.52
N HIS A 258 14.01 20.06 8.16
CA HIS A 258 13.08 21.14 7.86
C HIS A 258 13.19 21.62 6.39
N ALA A 259 14.41 21.68 5.83
CA ALA A 259 14.62 22.10 4.44
C ALA A 259 13.93 21.15 3.45
N PHE A 260 13.80 19.87 3.77
CA PHE A 260 13.06 18.91 2.95
C PHE A 260 11.61 19.35 2.71
N PHE A 261 10.96 19.93 3.73
CA PHE A 261 9.55 20.33 3.65
C PHE A 261 9.33 21.71 3.03
N VAL A 262 10.33 22.61 3.08
CA VAL A 262 10.13 24.01 2.68
C VAL A 262 10.94 24.42 1.45
N SER A 263 12.10 23.79 1.17
CA SER A 263 12.97 24.20 0.06
C SER A 263 12.34 23.84 -1.30
N PRO A 264 12.28 24.78 -2.26
CA PRO A 264 11.80 24.52 -3.61
C PRO A 264 12.57 23.39 -4.30
N GLU A 265 13.88 23.31 -4.09
CA GLU A 265 14.75 22.29 -4.68
C GLU A 265 14.47 20.89 -4.11
N ALA A 266 14.24 20.80 -2.79
CA ALA A 266 13.88 19.54 -2.15
C ALA A 266 12.51 19.04 -2.63
N LYS A 267 11.56 19.95 -2.74
CA LYS A 267 10.22 19.65 -3.30
C LYS A 267 10.29 19.24 -4.76
N ALA A 268 11.11 19.88 -5.59
CA ALA A 268 11.32 19.49 -6.98
C ALA A 268 11.90 18.07 -7.09
N ARG A 269 12.94 17.77 -6.30
CA ARG A 269 13.51 16.40 -6.23
C ARG A 269 12.45 15.37 -5.82
N HIS A 270 11.62 15.69 -4.83
CA HIS A 270 10.57 14.78 -4.40
C HIS A 270 9.48 14.57 -5.46
N ARG A 271 9.11 15.61 -6.21
CA ARG A 271 8.20 15.47 -7.37
C ARG A 271 8.79 14.54 -8.45
N ASN A 272 10.09 14.65 -8.74
CA ASN A 272 10.76 13.74 -9.69
C ASN A 272 10.75 12.30 -9.19
N TYR A 273 10.94 12.10 -7.88
CA TYR A 273 10.83 10.80 -7.23
C TYR A 273 9.40 10.22 -7.36
N LEU A 274 8.37 10.99 -7.02
CA LEU A 274 6.96 10.58 -7.17
C LEU A 274 6.61 10.27 -8.62
N ARG A 275 7.05 11.11 -9.57
CA ARG A 275 6.83 10.89 -11.00
C ARG A 275 7.42 9.56 -11.47
N TYR A 276 8.65 9.25 -11.06
CA TYR A 276 9.29 7.99 -11.41
C TYR A 276 8.54 6.77 -10.82
N ILE A 277 8.13 6.86 -9.55
CA ILE A 277 7.37 5.80 -8.87
C ILE A 277 6.05 5.53 -9.59
N VAL A 278 5.28 6.57 -9.89
CA VAL A 278 4.01 6.43 -10.62
C VAL A 278 4.24 5.88 -12.03
N ALA A 279 5.23 6.41 -12.77
CA ALA A 279 5.52 5.95 -14.11
C ALA A 279 5.88 4.46 -14.16
N ARG A 280 6.61 3.97 -13.16
CA ARG A 280 7.12 2.60 -13.15
C ARG A 280 6.18 1.59 -12.51
N TRP A 281 5.49 1.93 -11.43
CA TRP A 281 4.68 0.99 -10.63
C TRP A 281 3.20 1.37 -10.53
N GLY A 282 2.80 2.58 -10.85
CA GLY A 282 1.39 3.00 -10.78
C GLY A 282 0.44 2.22 -11.70
N TYR A 283 0.96 1.48 -12.67
CA TYR A 283 0.14 0.58 -13.50
C TYR A 283 -0.43 -0.60 -12.69
N SER A 284 0.23 -0.99 -11.60
CA SER A 284 -0.05 -2.26 -10.95
C SER A 284 -1.25 -2.20 -10.01
N PRO A 285 -2.26 -3.07 -10.20
CA PRO A 285 -3.33 -3.23 -9.24
C PRO A 285 -2.85 -3.68 -7.85
N ALA A 286 -1.64 -4.27 -7.74
CA ALA A 286 -1.07 -4.64 -6.46
C ALA A 286 -0.62 -3.43 -5.62
N ILE A 287 -0.44 -2.26 -6.21
CA ILE A 287 -0.28 -1.04 -5.42
C ILE A 287 -1.66 -0.66 -4.86
N GLY A 288 -1.87 -1.00 -3.60
CA GLY A 288 -3.12 -0.69 -2.90
C GLY A 288 -3.16 0.75 -2.38
N MET A 289 -1.99 1.32 -2.03
CA MET A 289 -1.92 2.65 -1.43
C MET A 289 -0.50 3.22 -1.45
N TRP A 290 -0.38 4.52 -1.69
CA TRP A 290 0.84 5.30 -1.49
C TRP A 290 0.86 5.87 -0.07
N GLU A 291 1.91 5.63 0.69
CA GLU A 291 2.13 6.24 2.00
C GLU A 291 3.34 7.17 1.93
N PHE A 292 3.19 8.45 2.28
CA PHE A 292 4.29 9.40 2.22
C PHE A 292 5.37 9.12 3.25
N PHE A 293 4.98 8.98 4.51
CA PHE A 293 5.93 8.79 5.61
C PHE A 293 5.45 7.80 6.64
N ASN A 294 6.40 7.05 7.18
CA ASN A 294 6.25 6.38 8.45
C ASN A 294 6.42 7.39 9.60
N GLU A 295 5.40 7.48 10.47
CA GLU A 295 5.45 8.22 11.73
C GLU A 295 6.00 9.65 11.61
N ILE A 296 5.33 10.46 10.79
CA ILE A 296 5.78 11.83 10.51
C ILE A 296 5.93 12.72 11.76
N ASP A 297 5.20 12.43 12.82
CA ASP A 297 5.36 13.11 14.12
C ASP A 297 6.70 12.81 14.78
N ASN A 298 7.28 11.63 14.59
CA ASN A 298 8.63 11.33 15.05
C ASN A 298 9.70 12.07 14.23
N ILE A 299 9.46 12.29 12.94
CA ILE A 299 10.32 13.15 12.09
C ILE A 299 10.23 14.58 12.58
N GLN A 300 9.02 15.09 12.84
CA GLN A 300 8.78 16.44 13.35
C GLN A 300 9.61 16.73 14.62
N PHE A 301 9.59 15.80 15.56
CA PHE A 301 10.23 15.94 16.89
C PHE A 301 11.62 15.28 16.98
N ARG A 302 12.27 14.94 15.87
CA ARG A 302 13.62 14.35 15.88
C ARG A 302 14.61 15.24 16.63
N ASP A 303 14.59 16.55 16.40
CA ASP A 303 15.20 17.55 17.26
C ASP A 303 14.12 18.14 18.18
N GLN A 304 14.05 17.65 19.40
CA GLN A 304 13.06 18.10 20.38
C GLN A 304 13.24 19.57 20.80
N ARG A 305 14.43 20.14 20.61
CA ARG A 305 14.71 21.54 20.93
C ARG A 305 14.28 22.49 19.84
N ASN A 306 14.26 21.99 18.60
CA ASN A 306 13.86 22.75 17.43
C ASN A 306 13.00 21.89 16.51
N PRO A 307 11.76 21.54 16.91
CA PRO A 307 10.90 20.71 16.09
C PRO A 307 10.53 21.40 14.79
N ILE A 308 10.33 20.62 13.73
CA ILE A 308 9.83 21.14 12.46
C ILE A 308 8.41 21.69 12.67
N PRO A 309 8.08 22.91 12.20
CA PRO A 309 6.73 23.45 12.33
C PRO A 309 5.69 22.52 11.70
N ALA A 310 4.67 22.16 12.45
CA ALA A 310 3.59 21.27 11.95
C ALA A 310 2.94 21.82 10.68
N ALA A 311 2.75 23.15 10.60
CA ALA A 311 2.18 23.80 9.43
C ALA A 311 2.98 23.55 8.15
N ASP A 312 4.31 23.52 8.21
CA ASP A 312 5.17 23.27 7.06
C ASP A 312 5.05 21.81 6.57
N ILE A 313 4.98 20.87 7.52
CA ILE A 313 4.73 19.45 7.22
C ILE A 313 3.36 19.26 6.57
N VAL A 314 2.33 19.88 7.11
CA VAL A 314 0.95 19.78 6.58
C VAL A 314 0.85 20.42 5.19
N ALA A 315 1.46 21.61 5.00
CA ALA A 315 1.49 22.28 3.70
C ALA A 315 2.22 21.43 2.64
N TRP A 316 3.32 20.79 3.03
CA TRP A 316 4.05 19.87 2.16
C TRP A 316 3.19 18.66 1.77
N HIS A 317 2.50 18.03 2.71
CA HIS A 317 1.61 16.90 2.42
C HIS A 317 0.47 17.31 1.48
N ALA A 318 -0.13 18.48 1.68
CA ALA A 318 -1.17 19.00 0.81
C ALA A 318 -0.65 19.22 -0.63
N GLU A 319 0.55 19.79 -0.77
CA GLU A 319 1.18 20.04 -2.07
C GLU A 319 1.55 18.74 -2.77
N MET A 320 2.20 17.80 -2.06
CA MET A 320 2.66 16.54 -2.66
C MET A 320 1.51 15.57 -2.94
N ALA A 321 0.48 15.53 -2.11
CA ALA A 321 -0.70 14.72 -2.38
C ALA A 321 -1.45 15.23 -3.61
N SER A 322 -1.64 16.54 -3.74
CA SER A 322 -2.24 17.13 -4.94
C SER A 322 -1.42 16.87 -6.20
N TYR A 323 -0.09 17.00 -6.10
CA TYR A 323 0.80 16.65 -7.21
C TYR A 323 0.69 15.17 -7.59
N LEU A 324 0.77 14.26 -6.61
CA LEU A 324 0.67 12.82 -6.83
C LEU A 324 -0.66 12.45 -7.53
N LYS A 325 -1.78 12.97 -7.05
CA LYS A 325 -3.10 12.78 -7.68
C LYS A 325 -3.15 13.34 -9.12
N SER A 326 -2.39 14.39 -9.43
CA SER A 326 -2.38 14.98 -10.78
C SER A 326 -1.62 14.17 -11.82
N ILE A 327 -0.66 13.33 -11.38
CA ILE A 327 0.19 12.52 -12.26
C ILE A 327 -0.17 11.03 -12.26
N ASP A 328 -1.02 10.59 -11.32
CA ASP A 328 -1.49 9.21 -11.22
C ASP A 328 -2.88 9.07 -11.88
N PRO A 329 -2.94 8.58 -13.13
CA PRO A 329 -4.20 8.47 -13.85
C PRO A 329 -5.12 7.37 -13.31
N PHE A 330 -4.60 6.50 -12.45
CA PHE A 330 -5.33 5.38 -11.84
C PHE A 330 -6.03 5.78 -10.54
N GLY A 331 -5.58 6.87 -9.89
CA GLY A 331 -6.21 7.41 -8.70
C GLY A 331 -6.02 6.56 -7.44
N HIS A 332 -4.82 5.98 -7.26
CA HIS A 332 -4.49 5.22 -6.05
C HIS A 332 -4.74 6.00 -4.77
N LEU A 333 -5.04 5.27 -3.71
CA LEU A 333 -5.19 5.79 -2.36
C LEU A 333 -3.89 6.42 -1.85
N VAL A 334 -4.02 7.50 -1.08
CA VAL A 334 -2.89 8.23 -0.48
C VAL A 334 -3.08 8.34 1.03
N THR A 335 -2.01 8.10 1.78
CA THR A 335 -1.96 8.21 3.25
C THR A 335 -0.60 8.68 3.74
N THR A 336 -0.49 8.93 5.03
CA THR A 336 0.74 9.07 5.81
C THR A 336 0.46 8.62 7.24
N SER A 337 1.44 8.11 7.98
CA SER A 337 1.20 7.65 9.33
C SER A 337 1.69 8.62 10.41
N ILE A 338 1.04 8.58 11.55
CA ILE A 338 1.47 9.17 12.81
C ILE A 338 1.61 8.08 13.87
N SER A 339 2.54 8.27 14.80
CA SER A 339 2.76 7.42 15.96
C SER A 339 1.79 7.80 17.09
N HIS A 340 2.14 8.80 17.87
CA HIS A 340 1.38 9.16 19.08
C HIS A 340 0.99 10.64 19.17
N ARG A 341 1.55 11.51 18.33
CA ARG A 341 1.25 12.95 18.33
C ARG A 341 0.50 13.34 17.07
N ASP A 342 -0.70 13.86 17.25
CA ASP A 342 -1.46 14.41 16.11
C ASP A 342 -0.84 15.74 15.64
N LEU A 343 -0.67 15.88 14.35
CA LEU A 343 -0.31 17.15 13.71
C LEU A 343 -1.58 17.86 13.27
N ALA A 344 -1.84 19.03 13.83
CA ALA A 344 -3.05 19.81 13.52
C ALA A 344 -3.19 20.06 12.01
N GLY A 345 -4.29 19.61 11.43
CA GLY A 345 -4.60 19.74 10.01
C GLY A 345 -4.12 18.61 9.11
N LEU A 346 -3.26 17.71 9.59
CA LEU A 346 -2.73 16.61 8.74
C LEU A 346 -3.84 15.66 8.28
N ASN A 347 -4.70 15.24 9.20
CA ASN A 347 -5.81 14.33 8.89
C ASN A 347 -6.88 14.95 7.97
N ASP A 348 -6.88 16.29 7.82
CA ASP A 348 -7.82 17.03 6.99
C ASP A 348 -7.29 17.39 5.60
N VAL A 349 -6.06 17.00 5.26
CA VAL A 349 -5.48 17.21 3.93
C VAL A 349 -6.34 16.52 2.87
N LYS A 350 -6.90 17.33 1.95
CA LYS A 350 -7.95 16.93 1.01
C LYS A 350 -7.60 15.69 0.18
N ASP A 351 -6.40 15.67 -0.39
CA ASP A 351 -5.98 14.65 -1.35
C ASP A 351 -5.29 13.43 -0.67
N MET A 352 -5.33 13.35 0.66
CA MET A 352 -5.08 12.13 1.43
C MET A 352 -6.41 11.44 1.69
N ASP A 353 -6.56 10.21 1.19
CA ASP A 353 -7.85 9.49 1.17
C ASP A 353 -8.14 8.78 2.49
N ILE A 354 -7.10 8.32 3.17
CA ILE A 354 -7.17 7.50 4.37
C ILE A 354 -6.25 8.08 5.43
N ASN A 355 -6.73 8.16 6.66
CA ASN A 355 -5.92 8.53 7.81
C ASN A 355 -5.34 7.29 8.49
N GLN A 356 -4.16 7.41 9.09
CA GLN A 356 -3.44 6.29 9.67
C GLN A 356 -2.75 6.66 10.98
N LYS A 357 -2.83 5.75 11.96
CA LYS A 357 -2.12 5.86 13.25
C LYS A 357 -1.54 4.51 13.68
N HIS A 358 -0.48 4.56 14.49
CA HIS A 358 0.12 3.41 15.13
C HIS A 358 -0.30 3.33 16.60
N ILE A 359 -0.52 2.12 17.12
CA ILE A 359 -0.95 1.90 18.51
C ILE A 359 -0.16 0.74 19.11
N TYR A 360 0.69 1.06 20.08
CA TYR A 360 1.44 0.09 20.85
C TYR A 360 1.01 0.08 22.31
N ARG A 361 1.06 -1.08 22.98
CA ARG A 361 0.71 -1.29 24.39
C ARG A 361 -0.74 -0.96 24.77
N ALA A 362 -1.57 -0.63 23.78
CA ALA A 362 -2.94 -0.19 24.00
C ALA A 362 -3.91 -0.76 22.96
N THR A 363 -3.73 -2.00 22.54
CA THR A 363 -4.53 -2.67 21.50
C THR A 363 -6.02 -2.61 21.76
N SER A 364 -6.45 -2.66 23.02
CA SER A 364 -7.86 -2.50 23.43
C SER A 364 -8.46 -1.13 23.09
N SER A 365 -7.64 -0.10 22.86
CA SER A 365 -8.12 1.24 22.50
C SER A 365 -8.41 1.40 21.00
N MET A 366 -8.06 0.43 20.15
CA MET A 366 -8.19 0.54 18.70
C MET A 366 -9.61 0.83 18.22
N PRO A 367 -10.65 0.08 18.65
CA PRO A 367 -12.01 0.30 18.16
C PRO A 367 -12.53 1.71 18.46
N GLU A 368 -12.27 2.20 19.67
CA GLU A 368 -12.64 3.56 20.06
C GLU A 368 -11.85 4.62 19.28
N THR A 369 -10.54 4.38 19.08
CA THR A 369 -9.68 5.28 18.33
C THR A 369 -10.13 5.39 16.87
N ILE A 370 -10.43 4.28 16.21
CA ILE A 370 -10.94 4.27 14.83
C ILE A 370 -12.19 5.13 14.72
N VAL A 371 -13.20 4.86 15.55
CA VAL A 371 -14.49 5.58 15.52
C VAL A 371 -14.30 7.08 15.80
N ARG A 372 -13.47 7.42 16.79
CA ARG A 372 -13.19 8.82 17.13
C ARG A 372 -12.57 9.61 15.99
N TYR A 373 -11.59 9.04 15.29
CA TYR A 373 -10.91 9.73 14.18
C TYR A 373 -11.80 9.81 12.93
N GLU A 374 -12.58 8.77 12.64
CA GLU A 374 -13.58 8.85 11.57
C GLU A 374 -14.60 9.98 11.80
N GLN A 375 -15.14 10.06 13.02
CA GLN A 375 -16.09 11.11 13.38
C GLN A 375 -15.46 12.50 13.33
N ALA A 376 -14.20 12.62 13.70
CA ALA A 376 -13.49 13.91 13.73
C ALA A 376 -13.15 14.41 12.31
N HIS A 377 -12.81 13.53 11.38
CA HIS A 377 -12.22 13.90 10.09
C HIS A 377 -13.04 13.46 8.87
N GLY A 378 -14.06 12.61 9.04
CA GLY A 378 -14.94 12.16 7.96
C GLY A 378 -14.24 11.31 6.89
N LYS A 379 -13.15 10.63 7.24
CA LYS A 379 -12.35 9.77 6.35
C LYS A 379 -12.18 8.39 6.96
N PRO A 380 -12.01 7.33 6.12
CA PRO A 380 -11.63 6.01 6.60
C PRO A 380 -10.34 6.08 7.42
N TYR A 381 -10.26 5.25 8.43
CA TYR A 381 -9.14 5.22 9.36
C TYR A 381 -8.54 3.82 9.47
N VAL A 382 -7.22 3.73 9.43
CA VAL A 382 -6.50 2.45 9.56
C VAL A 382 -5.47 2.53 10.69
N ILE A 383 -5.22 1.39 11.32
CA ILE A 383 -4.12 1.21 12.26
C ILE A 383 -2.97 0.58 11.50
N GLY A 384 -1.98 1.41 11.13
CA GLY A 384 -0.83 1.00 10.30
C GLY A 384 0.17 0.12 11.03
N GLU A 385 0.25 0.25 12.36
CA GLU A 385 1.06 -0.61 13.21
C GLU A 385 0.39 -0.82 14.55
N PHE A 386 0.50 -2.05 15.06
CA PHE A 386 0.16 -2.34 16.45
C PHE A 386 1.01 -3.48 16.99
N SER A 387 1.24 -3.49 18.29
CA SER A 387 1.75 -4.63 19.04
C SER A 387 1.61 -4.41 20.55
N PHE A 388 1.72 -5.51 21.30
CA PHE A 388 1.83 -5.52 22.77
C PHE A 388 3.02 -4.68 23.24
N GLU A 389 4.17 -4.74 22.54
CA GLU A 389 5.40 -4.02 22.87
C GLU A 389 6.05 -3.41 21.62
N TRP A 390 6.62 -2.21 21.76
CA TRP A 390 7.39 -1.52 20.72
C TRP A 390 8.91 -1.57 20.96
N ASP A 391 9.33 -1.78 22.21
CA ASP A 391 10.73 -1.71 22.62
C ASP A 391 11.47 -3.02 22.29
N TRP A 392 12.13 -3.03 21.15
CA TRP A 392 12.91 -4.15 20.63
C TRP A 392 14.12 -4.53 21.52
N SER A 393 14.55 -3.67 22.47
CA SER A 393 15.60 -4.00 23.42
C SER A 393 15.19 -5.05 24.46
N LYS A 394 13.86 -5.25 24.64
CA LYS A 394 13.32 -6.27 25.53
C LYS A 394 13.42 -7.67 24.92
N ASN A 395 13.45 -8.67 25.78
CA ASN A 395 13.29 -10.05 25.37
C ASN A 395 11.81 -10.41 25.27
N PHE A 396 11.27 -10.55 24.06
CA PHE A 396 9.84 -10.81 23.84
C PHE A 396 9.42 -12.21 24.29
N ASP A 397 10.37 -13.16 24.44
CA ASP A 397 10.06 -14.49 24.95
C ASP A 397 9.61 -14.48 26.41
N ASP A 398 9.98 -13.44 27.18
CA ASP A 398 9.55 -13.28 28.55
C ASP A 398 8.03 -13.02 28.69
N PHE A 399 7.39 -12.57 27.57
CA PHE A 399 5.94 -12.30 27.47
C PHE A 399 5.35 -12.76 26.14
N GLY A 400 5.87 -13.84 25.58
CA GLY A 400 5.50 -14.35 24.26
C GLY A 400 4.01 -14.71 24.12
N GLU A 401 3.37 -15.21 25.19
CA GLU A 401 1.93 -15.46 25.19
C GLU A 401 1.10 -14.17 25.10
N ASP A 402 1.56 -13.10 25.74
CA ASP A 402 0.89 -11.79 25.64
C ASP A 402 1.03 -11.21 24.24
N MET A 403 2.18 -11.38 23.60
CA MET A 403 2.39 -11.01 22.20
C MET A 403 1.41 -11.76 21.28
N ASP A 404 1.28 -13.08 21.42
CA ASP A 404 0.39 -13.91 20.61
C ASP A 404 -1.09 -13.54 20.81
N LEU A 405 -1.50 -13.30 22.03
CA LEU A 405 -2.87 -12.89 22.36
C LEU A 405 -3.18 -11.49 21.80
N ASP A 406 -2.22 -10.58 21.92
CA ASP A 406 -2.36 -9.22 21.41
C ASP A 406 -2.46 -9.19 19.88
N PHE A 407 -1.62 -9.98 19.20
CA PHE A 407 -1.70 -10.18 17.75
C PHE A 407 -3.11 -10.63 17.32
N LYS A 408 -3.65 -11.67 17.96
CA LYS A 408 -4.99 -12.21 17.62
C LYS A 408 -6.07 -11.16 17.84
N ARG A 409 -6.12 -10.58 19.05
CA ARG A 409 -7.19 -9.64 19.38
C ARG A 409 -7.13 -8.35 18.55
N GLY A 410 -5.94 -7.84 18.18
CA GLY A 410 -5.83 -6.68 17.32
C GLY A 410 -6.44 -6.89 15.95
N LEU A 411 -6.24 -8.06 15.35
CA LEU A 411 -6.89 -8.44 14.09
C LEU A 411 -8.42 -8.47 14.21
N TRP A 412 -8.94 -9.06 15.29
CA TRP A 412 -10.40 -9.12 15.52
C TRP A 412 -11.00 -7.75 15.86
N TYR A 413 -10.33 -6.95 16.69
CA TYR A 413 -10.81 -5.62 17.04
C TYR A 413 -10.95 -4.76 15.78
N GLY A 414 -9.99 -4.84 14.87
CA GLY A 414 -10.11 -4.21 13.56
C GLY A 414 -11.22 -4.80 12.70
N LEU A 415 -11.33 -6.13 12.61
CA LEU A 415 -12.38 -6.76 11.81
C LEU A 415 -13.80 -6.38 12.29
N PHE A 416 -13.96 -6.08 13.57
CA PHE A 416 -15.23 -5.67 14.17
C PHE A 416 -15.38 -4.15 14.32
N SER A 417 -14.47 -3.37 13.73
CA SER A 417 -14.49 -1.91 13.70
C SER A 417 -14.67 -1.37 12.29
N PRO A 418 -15.16 -0.13 12.12
CA PRO A 418 -15.30 0.52 10.82
C PRO A 418 -13.91 0.92 10.26
N THR A 419 -13.16 -0.06 9.78
CA THR A 419 -11.87 0.13 9.09
C THR A 419 -11.82 -0.73 7.83
N PRO A 420 -11.33 -0.20 6.70
CA PRO A 420 -11.27 -0.94 5.44
C PRO A 420 -10.14 -1.97 5.38
N ILE A 421 -9.20 -1.91 6.33
CA ILE A 421 -8.04 -2.79 6.43
C ILE A 421 -7.90 -3.19 7.90
N THR A 422 -7.73 -4.48 8.20
CA THR A 422 -7.45 -4.90 9.59
C THR A 422 -6.17 -4.24 10.09
N PRO A 423 -6.06 -3.93 11.39
CA PRO A 423 -4.81 -3.44 11.96
C PRO A 423 -3.63 -4.31 11.54
N MET A 424 -2.51 -3.68 11.19
CA MET A 424 -1.31 -4.36 10.74
C MET A 424 -0.39 -4.61 11.92
N SER A 425 -0.19 -5.89 12.28
CA SER A 425 0.73 -6.25 13.36
C SER A 425 2.16 -5.81 12.99
N TRP A 426 2.90 -5.31 13.98
CA TRP A 426 4.35 -5.16 13.90
C TRP A 426 5.04 -6.44 14.36
N TRP A 427 6.31 -6.57 14.20
CA TRP A 427 7.10 -7.76 14.55
C TRP A 427 6.71 -9.00 13.74
N TRP A 428 6.40 -8.83 12.44
CA TRP A 428 6.04 -9.94 11.53
C TRP A 428 7.02 -11.09 11.60
N GLU A 429 8.29 -10.77 11.75
CA GLU A 429 9.36 -11.72 11.88
C GLU A 429 9.25 -12.57 13.15
N TYR A 430 8.94 -11.97 14.27
CA TYR A 430 8.70 -12.67 15.53
C TYR A 430 7.49 -13.59 15.44
N PHE A 431 6.42 -13.11 14.86
CA PHE A 431 5.20 -13.90 14.70
C PHE A 431 5.34 -15.04 13.69
N GLU A 432 6.15 -14.86 12.63
CA GLU A 432 6.53 -15.95 11.74
C GLU A 432 7.23 -17.08 12.48
N ASN A 433 8.27 -16.75 13.27
CA ASN A 433 9.02 -17.72 14.08
C ASN A 433 8.15 -18.42 15.12
N ARG A 434 7.11 -17.77 15.62
CA ARG A 434 6.14 -18.37 16.54
C ARG A 434 5.03 -19.15 15.85
N GLY A 435 5.04 -19.24 14.52
CA GLY A 435 4.03 -19.95 13.76
C GLY A 435 2.64 -19.29 13.79
N MET A 436 2.58 -17.95 13.93
CA MET A 436 1.32 -17.22 14.04
C MET A 436 0.67 -16.89 12.67
N VAL A 437 1.45 -16.86 11.60
CA VAL A 437 0.96 -16.54 10.24
C VAL A 437 -0.29 -17.36 9.82
N PRO A 438 -0.38 -18.67 10.07
CA PRO A 438 -1.58 -19.45 9.75
C PRO A 438 -2.87 -18.96 10.42
N TYR A 439 -2.79 -18.11 11.45
CA TYR A 439 -3.96 -17.56 12.12
C TYR A 439 -4.77 -16.59 11.23
N PHE A 440 -4.14 -15.94 10.26
CA PHE A 440 -4.82 -15.08 9.29
C PHE A 440 -5.97 -15.79 8.56
N ARG A 441 -5.91 -17.11 8.40
CA ARG A 441 -6.99 -17.91 7.82
C ARG A 441 -8.32 -17.76 8.56
N ASN A 442 -8.29 -17.64 9.88
CA ASN A 442 -9.49 -17.41 10.68
C ASN A 442 -10.13 -16.07 10.36
N VAL A 443 -9.31 -15.02 10.34
CA VAL A 443 -9.75 -13.65 10.07
C VAL A 443 -10.27 -13.54 8.63
N ARG A 444 -9.53 -14.09 7.66
CA ARG A 444 -9.93 -14.10 6.25
C ARG A 444 -11.25 -14.82 6.01
N TYR A 445 -11.43 -15.99 6.59
CA TYR A 445 -12.68 -16.74 6.46
C TYR A 445 -13.89 -15.94 6.95
N VAL A 446 -13.76 -15.27 8.09
CA VAL A 446 -14.85 -14.46 8.65
C VAL A 446 -15.07 -13.20 7.82
N ASN A 447 -13.99 -12.51 7.43
CA ASN A 447 -14.06 -11.33 6.59
C ASN A 447 -14.77 -11.59 5.26
N ASP A 448 -14.42 -12.66 4.55
CA ASP A 448 -15.04 -13.02 3.28
C ASP A 448 -16.55 -13.33 3.45
N ARG A 449 -16.93 -13.96 4.56
CA ARG A 449 -18.35 -14.18 4.88
C ARG A 449 -19.07 -12.87 5.18
N MET A 450 -18.47 -11.98 5.96
CA MET A 450 -19.04 -10.66 6.26
C MET A 450 -19.24 -9.86 4.96
N LEU A 451 -18.24 -9.82 4.07
CA LEU A 451 -18.34 -9.17 2.76
C LEU A 451 -19.44 -9.78 1.89
N LYS A 452 -19.50 -11.10 1.81
CA LYS A 452 -20.51 -11.82 1.01
C LYS A 452 -21.93 -11.55 1.50
N GLU A 453 -22.16 -11.60 2.81
CA GLU A 453 -23.49 -11.42 3.41
C GLU A 453 -23.93 -9.95 3.41
N GLY A 454 -23.01 -9.06 3.75
CA GLY A 454 -23.26 -7.61 3.83
C GLY A 454 -23.15 -6.89 2.50
N LYS A 455 -22.52 -7.52 1.49
CA LYS A 455 -22.17 -6.86 0.22
C LYS A 455 -21.41 -5.54 0.43
N GLY A 456 -20.58 -5.51 1.48
CA GLY A 456 -19.84 -4.33 1.92
C GLY A 456 -20.62 -3.37 2.83
N ALA A 457 -21.87 -3.63 3.17
CA ALA A 457 -22.62 -2.86 4.16
C ALA A 457 -22.55 -3.53 5.55
N PHE A 458 -22.06 -2.75 6.53
CA PHE A 458 -21.85 -3.22 7.90
C PHE A 458 -22.47 -2.23 8.89
N GLU A 459 -23.01 -2.78 9.99
CA GLU A 459 -23.65 -2.00 11.06
C GLU A 459 -23.15 -2.50 12.41
N VAL A 460 -22.62 -1.61 13.24
CA VAL A 460 -22.24 -1.95 14.62
C VAL A 460 -23.50 -2.25 15.43
N VAL A 461 -23.51 -3.38 16.12
CA VAL A 461 -24.61 -3.80 17.00
C VAL A 461 -24.11 -3.74 18.45
N PRO A 462 -24.88 -3.15 19.37
CA PRO A 462 -24.53 -3.20 20.79
C PRO A 462 -24.40 -4.64 21.29
N VAL A 463 -23.42 -4.89 22.16
CA VAL A 463 -23.19 -6.20 22.76
C VAL A 463 -22.71 -6.03 24.20
N LYS A 464 -23.10 -6.97 25.09
CA LYS A 464 -22.63 -7.01 26.48
C LYS A 464 -22.07 -8.40 26.78
N ALA A 465 -20.94 -8.46 27.46
CA ALA A 465 -20.23 -9.71 27.77
C ALA A 465 -19.55 -9.67 29.16
N GLY A 466 -20.25 -9.22 30.17
CA GLY A 466 -19.86 -9.38 31.58
C GLY A 466 -18.42 -8.95 31.93
N GLY A 467 -17.89 -7.88 31.30
CA GLY A 467 -16.53 -7.38 31.55
C GLY A 467 -15.48 -7.87 30.53
N ALA A 468 -15.86 -8.69 29.56
CA ALA A 468 -15.02 -8.97 28.38
C ALA A 468 -15.13 -7.85 27.34
N ASP A 469 -14.08 -7.66 26.56
CA ASP A 469 -14.14 -6.85 25.34
C ASP A 469 -15.03 -7.58 24.33
N ALA A 470 -16.12 -6.94 23.90
CA ALA A 470 -17.07 -7.57 23.00
C ALA A 470 -17.54 -6.63 21.90
N TYR A 471 -17.61 -7.17 20.69
CA TYR A 471 -17.98 -6.43 19.49
C TYR A 471 -18.96 -7.24 18.67
N ALA A 472 -19.93 -6.58 18.05
CA ALA A 472 -20.88 -7.22 17.17
C ALA A 472 -21.13 -6.37 15.92
N VAL A 473 -21.20 -7.03 14.77
CA VAL A 473 -21.43 -6.41 13.46
C VAL A 473 -22.53 -7.15 12.72
N ARG A 474 -23.51 -6.41 12.26
CA ARG A 474 -24.54 -6.90 11.33
C ARG A 474 -24.04 -6.80 9.90
N CYS A 475 -24.15 -7.91 9.18
CA CYS A 475 -23.85 -8.03 7.76
C CYS A 475 -25.08 -8.67 7.09
N GLY A 476 -25.88 -7.87 6.41
CA GLY A 476 -27.15 -8.32 5.85
C GLY A 476 -28.10 -8.90 6.92
N LYS A 477 -28.46 -10.17 6.80
CA LYS A 477 -29.35 -10.85 7.75
C LYS A 477 -28.63 -11.51 8.93
N LYS A 478 -27.31 -11.49 8.96
CA LYS A 478 -26.49 -12.14 9.99
C LYS A 478 -25.85 -11.11 10.91
N VAL A 479 -25.63 -11.54 12.15
CA VAL A 479 -24.82 -10.79 13.12
C VAL A 479 -23.64 -11.66 13.53
N TYR A 480 -22.45 -11.10 13.45
CA TYR A 480 -21.22 -11.70 13.94
C TYR A 480 -20.88 -11.08 15.28
N VAL A 481 -20.46 -11.89 16.23
CA VAL A 481 -20.16 -11.45 17.61
C VAL A 481 -18.84 -12.04 18.02
N TYR A 482 -17.89 -11.19 18.35
CA TYR A 482 -16.60 -11.55 18.91
C TYR A 482 -16.50 -11.08 20.37
N ALA A 483 -15.91 -11.88 21.24
CA ALA A 483 -15.55 -11.45 22.58
C ALA A 483 -14.21 -12.04 23.03
N TYR A 484 -13.43 -11.22 23.71
CA TYR A 484 -12.16 -11.58 24.37
C TYR A 484 -12.25 -11.30 25.85
N ASN A 485 -11.95 -12.29 26.68
CA ASN A 485 -11.95 -12.16 28.14
C ASN A 485 -10.55 -11.85 28.66
N GLY A 486 -10.27 -10.59 28.93
CA GLY A 486 -9.03 -10.14 29.57
C GLY A 486 -9.06 -10.19 31.10
N SER A 487 -10.18 -10.61 31.73
CA SER A 487 -10.33 -10.69 33.20
C SER A 487 -9.88 -12.04 33.75
N ASP A 488 -9.75 -12.11 35.07
CA ASP A 488 -9.37 -13.33 35.82
C ASP A 488 -10.53 -14.31 36.05
N LYS A 489 -11.77 -13.93 35.67
CA LYS A 489 -12.97 -14.73 35.90
C LYS A 489 -13.62 -15.14 34.60
N PRO A 490 -14.19 -16.35 34.54
CA PRO A 490 -14.93 -16.77 33.35
C PRO A 490 -16.14 -15.85 33.07
N VAL A 491 -16.39 -15.54 31.80
CA VAL A 491 -17.59 -14.85 31.35
C VAL A 491 -18.62 -15.90 30.93
N THR A 492 -19.78 -15.88 31.56
CA THR A 492 -20.80 -16.95 31.44
C THR A 492 -21.86 -16.67 30.39
N GLU A 493 -21.98 -15.40 29.94
CA GLU A 493 -22.96 -15.01 28.94
C GLU A 493 -22.53 -13.83 28.09
N VAL A 494 -23.02 -13.83 26.85
CA VAL A 494 -22.95 -12.71 25.93
C VAL A 494 -24.35 -12.36 25.46
N SER A 495 -24.75 -11.10 25.52
CA SER A 495 -26.06 -10.65 25.10
C SER A 495 -26.02 -9.63 23.97
N VAL A 496 -26.96 -9.80 23.02
CA VAL A 496 -27.09 -8.95 21.83
C VAL A 496 -28.56 -8.53 21.68
N PRO A 497 -28.88 -7.26 21.43
CA PRO A 497 -30.25 -6.82 21.14
C PRO A 497 -30.80 -7.54 19.89
N MET A 498 -31.79 -8.38 20.08
CA MET A 498 -32.35 -9.17 18.99
C MET A 498 -33.67 -9.80 19.43
N GLU A 499 -34.57 -10.01 18.47
CA GLU A 499 -35.85 -10.62 18.74
C GLU A 499 -36.02 -12.00 18.07
N GLY A 500 -36.98 -12.77 18.58
CA GLY A 500 -37.37 -14.03 18.02
C GLY A 500 -36.48 -15.20 18.40
N ARG A 501 -36.47 -16.22 17.56
CA ARG A 501 -35.63 -17.42 17.74
C ARG A 501 -34.53 -17.42 16.68
N ARG A 502 -33.29 -17.47 17.12
CA ARG A 502 -32.11 -17.37 16.29
C ARG A 502 -31.24 -18.63 16.39
N LYS A 503 -30.55 -18.97 15.30
CA LYS A 503 -29.52 -20.00 15.33
C LYS A 503 -28.17 -19.33 15.61
N VAL A 504 -27.56 -19.70 16.73
CA VAL A 504 -26.21 -19.25 17.13
C VAL A 504 -25.22 -20.34 16.79
N VAL A 505 -24.24 -20.01 15.96
CA VAL A 505 -23.25 -20.96 15.45
C VAL A 505 -21.86 -20.52 15.91
N PRO A 506 -21.19 -21.29 16.78
CA PRO A 506 -19.83 -20.95 17.24
C PRO A 506 -18.81 -21.15 16.11
N PHE A 507 -17.73 -20.37 16.19
CA PHE A 507 -16.57 -20.50 15.32
C PHE A 507 -15.56 -21.46 15.94
N ASP A 508 -15.02 -22.35 15.14
CA ASP A 508 -13.92 -23.23 15.50
C ASP A 508 -12.61 -22.66 14.95
N PHE A 509 -11.84 -21.99 15.81
CA PHE A 509 -10.57 -21.37 15.45
C PHE A 509 -9.53 -22.37 14.94
N GLY A 510 -9.54 -23.61 15.42
CA GLY A 510 -8.62 -24.65 14.97
C GLY A 510 -8.89 -25.14 13.54
N LYS A 511 -10.13 -24.99 13.07
CA LYS A 511 -10.57 -25.41 11.73
C LYS A 511 -10.97 -24.25 10.82
N ALA A 512 -10.93 -23.03 11.32
CA ALA A 512 -11.39 -21.82 10.61
C ALA A 512 -12.79 -21.99 10.00
N VAL A 513 -13.79 -22.38 10.82
CA VAL A 513 -15.14 -22.63 10.31
C VAL A 513 -16.23 -22.43 11.37
N PHE A 514 -17.38 -21.89 10.97
CA PHE A 514 -18.60 -21.93 11.77
C PHE A 514 -19.24 -23.29 11.67
N ARG A 515 -19.40 -24.01 12.78
CA ARG A 515 -20.01 -25.36 12.78
C ARG A 515 -20.90 -25.61 13.98
N GLY A 516 -21.82 -26.56 13.79
CA GLY A 516 -22.81 -26.90 14.83
C GLY A 516 -23.85 -25.80 15.01
N GLY A 517 -24.05 -25.41 16.24
CA GLY A 517 -24.93 -24.32 16.64
C GLY A 517 -26.27 -24.80 17.18
N LYS A 518 -26.83 -23.97 18.06
CA LYS A 518 -28.12 -24.21 18.73
C LYS A 518 -29.09 -23.06 18.45
N LYS A 519 -30.39 -23.36 18.54
CA LYS A 519 -31.45 -22.35 18.48
C LYS A 519 -31.64 -21.75 19.87
N VAL A 520 -31.47 -20.43 19.97
CA VAL A 520 -31.67 -19.65 21.18
C VAL A 520 -32.85 -18.71 20.96
N ARG A 521 -33.74 -18.58 21.94
CA ARG A 521 -34.89 -17.66 21.89
C ARG A 521 -34.50 -16.37 22.64
N ALA A 522 -34.70 -15.24 22.00
CA ALA A 522 -34.58 -13.95 22.62
C ALA A 522 -35.70 -13.76 23.68
N ARG A 523 -35.38 -13.07 24.77
CA ARG A 523 -36.30 -12.67 25.84
C ARG A 523 -36.10 -11.18 26.08
N ASP A 524 -37.18 -10.46 26.23
CA ASP A 524 -37.17 -9.02 26.53
C ASP A 524 -36.27 -8.21 25.57
N GLY A 525 -36.32 -8.55 24.26
CA GLY A 525 -35.52 -7.89 23.23
C GLY A 525 -34.04 -8.25 23.24
N GLN A 526 -33.60 -9.24 24.05
CA GLN A 526 -32.21 -9.66 24.18
C GLN A 526 -32.00 -11.13 23.82
N LEU A 527 -31.04 -11.44 22.98
CA LEU A 527 -30.55 -12.78 22.74
C LEU A 527 -29.38 -13.06 23.67
N VAL A 528 -29.62 -13.81 24.75
CA VAL A 528 -28.59 -14.21 25.71
C VAL A 528 -27.98 -15.54 25.30
N ILE A 529 -26.67 -15.54 25.05
CA ILE A 529 -25.89 -16.70 24.63
C ILE A 529 -25.08 -17.17 25.85
N SER A 530 -25.46 -18.29 26.43
CA SER A 530 -24.67 -18.91 27.50
C SER A 530 -23.35 -19.41 26.93
N THR A 531 -22.25 -19.06 27.58
CA THR A 531 -20.88 -19.40 27.22
C THR A 531 -20.09 -19.81 28.46
N ASN A 532 -18.87 -20.27 28.29
CA ASN A 532 -17.88 -20.42 29.35
C ASN A 532 -16.56 -19.89 28.80
N LEU A 533 -16.52 -18.56 28.64
CA LEU A 533 -15.34 -17.87 28.12
C LEU A 533 -14.31 -17.72 29.24
N ALA A 534 -13.32 -18.59 29.23
CA ALA A 534 -12.26 -18.62 30.22
C ALA A 534 -11.42 -17.31 30.20
N PRO A 535 -10.71 -17.00 31.27
CA PRO A 535 -9.67 -15.95 31.26
C PRO A 535 -8.71 -16.11 30.07
N ARG A 536 -8.26 -14.99 29.50
CA ARG A 536 -7.29 -14.93 28.40
C ARG A 536 -7.70 -15.76 27.15
N SER A 537 -9.00 -15.87 26.90
CA SER A 537 -9.53 -16.61 25.76
C SER A 537 -10.53 -15.79 24.95
N GLU A 538 -10.87 -16.30 23.75
CA GLU A 538 -11.74 -15.65 22.80
C GLU A 538 -12.87 -16.56 22.33
N ILE A 539 -13.99 -15.96 21.93
CA ILE A 539 -15.10 -16.65 21.26
C ILE A 539 -15.60 -15.81 20.08
N LEU A 540 -16.15 -16.52 19.10
CA LEU A 540 -16.80 -15.89 17.96
C LEU A 540 -18.07 -16.67 17.59
N PHE A 541 -19.15 -15.95 17.29
CA PHE A 541 -20.42 -16.49 16.88
C PHE A 541 -20.93 -15.86 15.58
N GLU A 542 -21.59 -16.67 14.76
CA GLU A 542 -22.48 -16.22 13.68
C GLU A 542 -23.93 -16.44 14.15
N ILE A 543 -24.77 -15.42 14.13
CA ILE A 543 -26.19 -15.46 14.47
C ILE A 543 -27.01 -15.30 13.19
N LYS A 544 -27.96 -16.28 12.96
CA LYS A 544 -28.81 -16.34 11.77
C LYS A 544 -30.26 -16.18 12.15
#